data_b5d471c45f2bab66221f6342dd4031bd
#
_entry.id   b5d471c45f2bab66221f6342dd4031bd
#
_cell.length_a   1.000
_cell.length_b   1.000
_cell.length_c   1.000
_cell.angle_alpha   90.00
_cell.angle_beta   90.00
_cell.angle_gamma   90.00
#
_symmetry.space_group_name_H-M   'P 1'
#
loop_
_entity.id
_entity.type
_entity.pdbx_description
1 polymer ?
#
loop_
_entity_poly.entity_id
_entity_poly.type
_entity_poly.pdbx_seq_one_letter_code
_entity_poly.pdbx_strand_id
1 'polypeptide(L)'
;QKMTVDKSAKVSPMFRFGMQVQMPKDFDTTEFYGRGPIENYSDRNHSTLLGIYRQSVEEQFYSYIRPQETGNKTDIRWWKQLNHARTGWEIVAEAPFSASALHYTIESLDDGMNKDQRHSSEVPEADLTNLCIDKAQMGLGCVNSWGAIPLPQYMLPYKNYEFTFMLLPVEHAVTLE
;
A
#
# COMPACT_ATOMS: atom_id res chain seq x y z
N GLN A 1 -16.52 0.70 2.41
CA GLN A 1 -16.43 -0.59 1.69
C GLN A 1 -16.92 -1.71 2.59
N LYS A 2 -17.68 -2.64 2.00
CA LYS A 2 -18.19 -3.80 2.73
C LYS A 2 -18.06 -5.05 1.87
N MET A 3 -17.47 -6.08 2.44
CA MET A 3 -17.40 -7.41 1.86
C MET A 3 -18.18 -8.39 2.72
N THR A 4 -19.07 -9.12 2.09
CA THR A 4 -19.82 -10.23 2.71
C THR A 4 -19.42 -11.51 2.00
N VAL A 5 -19.01 -12.52 2.75
CA VAL A 5 -18.51 -13.77 2.20
C VAL A 5 -19.61 -14.83 2.12
N ASP A 6 -19.53 -15.68 1.12
CA ASP A 6 -20.25 -16.96 1.09
C ASP A 6 -19.51 -17.98 1.97
N LYS A 7 -20.13 -18.37 3.08
CA LYS A 7 -19.56 -19.32 4.03
C LYS A 7 -19.36 -20.73 3.46
N SER A 8 -20.01 -21.05 2.35
CA SER A 8 -19.86 -22.34 1.66
C SER A 8 -18.65 -22.38 0.73
N ALA A 9 -18.12 -21.22 0.36
CA ALA A 9 -16.97 -21.10 -0.54
C ALA A 9 -15.68 -21.53 0.17
N LYS A 10 -14.94 -22.44 -0.45
CA LYS A 10 -13.58 -22.79 -0.04
C LYS A 10 -12.60 -21.87 -0.75
N VAL A 11 -12.27 -20.75 -0.11
CA VAL A 11 -11.38 -19.73 -0.66
C VAL A 11 -10.11 -19.64 0.20
N SER A 12 -8.98 -19.45 -0.46
CA SER A 12 -7.71 -19.20 0.21
C SER A 12 -7.73 -17.86 0.97
N PRO A 13 -6.82 -17.62 1.90
CA PRO A 13 -6.63 -16.30 2.49
C PRO A 13 -6.48 -15.22 1.42
N MET A 14 -6.94 -14.02 1.73
CA MET A 14 -6.84 -12.88 0.84
C MET A 14 -5.49 -12.18 1.02
N PHE A 15 -5.03 -11.48 -0.02
CA PHE A 15 -3.81 -10.67 0.07
C PHE A 15 -4.09 -9.33 0.71
N ARG A 16 -5.19 -8.67 0.35
CA ARG A 16 -5.59 -7.35 0.87
C ARG A 16 -7.10 -7.14 0.86
N PHE A 17 -7.56 -6.23 1.69
CA PHE A 17 -8.91 -5.69 1.65
C PHE A 17 -8.84 -4.17 1.77
N GLY A 18 -9.17 -3.47 0.70
CA GLY A 18 -9.08 -2.02 0.60
C GLY A 18 -9.54 -1.50 -0.75
N MET A 19 -9.00 -0.35 -1.13
CA MET A 19 -9.30 0.34 -2.37
C MET A 19 -8.01 0.76 -3.08
N GLN A 20 -8.04 0.70 -4.39
CA GLN A 20 -7.01 1.24 -5.27
C GLN A 20 -7.56 2.46 -6.00
N VAL A 21 -6.77 3.52 -6.06
CA VAL A 21 -7.09 4.76 -6.76
C VAL A 21 -5.94 5.11 -7.69
N GLN A 22 -6.24 5.34 -8.96
CA GLN A 22 -5.28 5.85 -9.93
C GLN A 22 -5.45 7.36 -10.06
N MET A 23 -4.35 8.08 -9.99
CA MET A 23 -4.28 9.53 -10.05
C MET A 23 -3.28 9.94 -11.16
N PRO A 24 -3.38 11.15 -11.72
CA PRO A 24 -2.32 11.69 -12.57
C PRO A 24 -0.95 11.59 -11.92
N LYS A 25 0.11 11.39 -12.72
CA LYS A 25 1.48 11.15 -12.22
C LYS A 25 2.04 12.32 -11.40
N ASP A 26 1.56 13.54 -11.63
CA ASP A 26 1.95 14.74 -10.89
C ASP A 26 1.48 14.77 -9.43
N PHE A 27 0.60 13.85 -9.01
CA PHE A 27 0.32 13.58 -7.60
C PHE A 27 1.45 12.74 -7.00
N ASP A 28 2.62 13.30 -6.94
CA ASP A 28 3.88 12.62 -6.65
C ASP A 28 4.42 12.83 -5.22
N THR A 29 3.75 13.65 -4.43
CA THR A 29 4.16 13.95 -3.05
C THR A 29 3.21 13.31 -2.05
N THR A 30 3.79 12.58 -1.11
CA THR A 30 3.08 11.92 -0.01
C THR A 30 3.48 12.54 1.32
N GLU A 31 2.49 12.86 2.15
CA GLU A 31 2.67 13.18 3.57
C GLU A 31 1.79 12.26 4.39
N PHE A 32 2.30 11.68 5.47
CA PHE A 32 1.51 10.77 6.29
C PHE A 32 1.94 10.74 7.76
N TYR A 33 1.00 10.42 8.62
CA TYR A 33 1.27 10.04 10.00
C TYR A 33 1.04 8.53 10.15
N GLY A 34 2.13 7.81 10.36
CA GLY A 34 2.14 6.35 10.43
C GLY A 34 3.54 5.81 10.69
N ARG A 35 3.74 4.53 10.42
CA ARG A 35 5.08 3.91 10.50
C ARG A 35 5.87 4.14 9.22
N GLY A 36 7.09 4.65 9.38
CA GLY A 36 7.98 4.98 8.26
C GLY A 36 9.41 5.22 8.70
N PRO A 37 10.25 5.86 7.85
CA PRO A 37 9.94 6.25 6.46
C PRO A 37 9.98 5.07 5.48
N ILE A 38 10.71 3.99 5.78
CA ILE A 38 10.84 2.82 4.90
C ILE A 38 9.54 2.01 4.86
N GLU A 39 9.39 1.19 3.82
CA GLU A 39 8.26 0.28 3.71
C GLU A 39 8.17 -0.67 4.90
N ASN A 40 6.97 -1.02 5.29
CA ASN A 40 6.72 -1.94 6.38
C ASN A 40 5.37 -2.65 6.22
N TYR A 41 5.27 -3.83 6.81
CA TYR A 41 4.12 -4.73 6.71
C TYR A 41 3.77 -5.25 8.10
N SER A 42 2.59 -5.80 8.28
CA SER A 42 2.10 -6.27 9.58
C SER A 42 3.07 -7.22 10.29
N ASP A 43 3.80 -8.04 9.55
CA ASP A 43 4.78 -9.01 10.05
C ASP A 43 6.23 -8.49 10.04
N ARG A 44 6.48 -7.27 9.57
CA ARG A 44 7.80 -6.62 9.61
C ARG A 44 7.70 -5.09 9.71
N ASN A 45 7.23 -4.59 10.83
CA ASN A 45 7.11 -3.16 11.09
C ASN A 45 7.90 -2.65 12.31
N HIS A 46 8.60 -3.54 13.01
CA HIS A 46 9.35 -3.18 14.22
C HIS A 46 10.60 -2.33 13.94
N SER A 47 11.08 -2.30 12.70
CA SER A 47 12.19 -1.44 12.26
C SER A 47 11.77 0.01 11.97
N THR A 48 10.48 0.33 12.11
CA THR A 48 9.90 1.63 11.77
C THR A 48 9.25 2.28 12.97
N LEU A 49 9.30 3.61 13.03
CA LEU A 49 8.73 4.40 14.11
C LEU A 49 7.46 5.10 13.65
N LEU A 50 6.55 5.35 14.57
CA LEU A 50 5.43 6.25 14.34
C LEU A 50 5.94 7.68 14.28
N GLY A 51 5.60 8.38 13.21
CA GLY A 51 6.00 9.75 12.97
C GLY A 51 5.24 10.37 11.81
N ILE A 52 5.47 11.65 11.61
CA ILE A 52 5.01 12.36 10.42
C ILE A 52 6.14 12.35 9.41
N TYR A 53 5.86 11.87 8.22
CA TYR A 53 6.84 11.71 7.15
C TYR A 53 6.36 12.39 5.87
N ARG A 54 7.32 12.83 5.07
CA ARG A 54 7.11 13.34 3.72
C ARG A 54 8.08 12.64 2.78
N GLN A 55 7.56 12.14 1.66
CA GLN A 55 8.34 11.44 0.63
C GLN A 55 7.76 11.73 -0.75
N SER A 56 8.58 11.66 -1.78
CA SER A 56 8.06 11.51 -3.14
C SER A 56 7.51 10.09 -3.34
N VAL A 57 6.68 9.93 -4.36
CA VAL A 57 6.19 8.60 -4.76
C VAL A 57 7.34 7.72 -5.25
N GLU A 58 8.34 8.31 -5.93
CA GLU A 58 9.53 7.61 -6.39
C GLU A 58 10.35 7.03 -5.22
N GLU A 59 10.52 7.77 -4.13
CA GLU A 59 11.26 7.31 -2.93
C GLU A 59 10.60 6.15 -2.20
N GLN A 60 9.33 5.85 -2.50
CA GLN A 60 8.60 4.76 -1.85
C GLN A 60 8.81 3.40 -2.53
N PHE A 61 9.28 3.40 -3.76
CA PHE A 61 9.56 2.16 -4.48
C PHE A 61 10.86 1.51 -3.97
N TYR A 62 10.75 0.29 -3.46
CA TYR A 62 11.93 -0.52 -3.15
C TYR A 62 12.15 -1.53 -4.27
N SER A 63 13.29 -1.45 -4.94
CA SER A 63 13.62 -2.31 -6.07
C SER A 63 14.12 -3.67 -5.61
N TYR A 64 13.21 -4.57 -5.27
CA TYR A 64 13.56 -5.97 -5.04
C TYR A 64 14.16 -6.60 -6.30
N ILE A 65 15.03 -7.58 -6.13
CA ILE A 65 15.66 -8.31 -7.26
C ILE A 65 14.58 -8.83 -8.21
N ARG A 66 13.48 -9.34 -7.67
CA ARG A 66 12.28 -9.71 -8.44
C ARG A 66 11.15 -8.75 -8.11
N PRO A 67 10.47 -8.17 -9.12
CA PRO A 67 9.31 -7.31 -8.90
C PRO A 67 8.23 -8.02 -8.07
N GLN A 68 7.69 -7.31 -7.10
CA GLN A 68 6.67 -7.81 -6.18
C GLN A 68 6.02 -6.65 -5.43
N GLU A 69 5.14 -6.95 -4.48
CA GLU A 69 4.60 -5.98 -3.52
C GLU A 69 5.72 -5.17 -2.86
N THR A 70 5.57 -3.85 -2.83
CA THR A 70 6.57 -2.91 -2.32
C THR A 70 5.93 -1.60 -1.85
N GLY A 71 6.64 -0.82 -1.04
CA GLY A 71 6.30 0.56 -0.70
C GLY A 71 5.22 0.74 0.38
N ASN A 72 4.63 -0.32 0.91
CA ASN A 72 3.55 -0.20 1.90
C ASN A 72 4.02 0.45 3.20
N LYS A 73 3.11 1.19 3.84
CA LYS A 73 3.25 1.76 5.20
C LYS A 73 2.08 1.29 6.05
N THR A 74 2.34 0.94 7.30
CA THR A 74 1.32 0.50 8.26
C THR A 74 1.04 1.53 9.33
N ASP A 75 -0.01 1.28 10.12
CA ASP A 75 -0.42 2.15 11.22
C ASP A 75 -0.66 3.61 10.81
N ILE A 76 -1.19 3.81 9.59
CA ILE A 76 -1.50 5.14 9.07
C ILE A 76 -2.72 5.71 9.78
N ARG A 77 -2.61 6.95 10.28
CA ARG A 77 -3.71 7.70 10.88
C ARG A 77 -4.31 8.69 9.90
N TRP A 78 -3.46 9.30 9.08
CA TRP A 78 -3.85 10.08 7.93
C TRP A 78 -2.78 10.01 6.84
N TRP A 79 -3.21 10.17 5.59
CA TRP A 79 -2.38 10.15 4.40
C TRP A 79 -2.81 11.26 3.46
N LYS A 80 -1.87 12.05 3.00
CA LYS A 80 -2.09 13.06 1.95
C LYS A 80 -1.34 12.65 0.70
N GLN A 81 -2.05 12.67 -0.41
CA GLN A 81 -1.46 12.53 -1.74
C GLN A 81 -1.63 13.84 -2.47
N LEU A 82 -0.52 14.51 -2.80
CA LEU A 82 -0.48 15.90 -3.26
C LEU A 82 0.27 16.00 -4.59
N ASN A 83 -0.15 16.96 -5.41
CA ASN A 83 0.56 17.37 -6.61
C ASN A 83 1.55 18.51 -6.32
N HIS A 84 2.27 18.97 -7.34
CA HIS A 84 3.23 20.08 -7.22
C HIS A 84 2.62 21.40 -6.71
N ALA A 85 1.34 21.65 -6.98
CA ALA A 85 0.61 22.81 -6.45
C ALA A 85 0.18 22.66 -4.99
N ARG A 86 0.55 21.52 -4.34
CA ARG A 86 0.17 21.18 -2.98
C ARG A 86 -1.35 21.02 -2.78
N THR A 87 -2.04 20.67 -3.85
CA THR A 87 -3.44 20.28 -3.82
C THR A 87 -3.56 18.77 -3.97
N GLY A 88 -4.66 18.20 -3.49
CA GLY A 88 -4.85 16.75 -3.57
C GLY A 88 -5.90 16.23 -2.61
N TRP A 89 -5.60 15.09 -2.01
CA TRP A 89 -6.53 14.38 -1.13
C TRP A 89 -5.88 14.01 0.19
N GLU A 90 -6.61 14.19 1.27
CA GLU A 90 -6.32 13.63 2.57
C GLU A 90 -7.24 12.44 2.85
N ILE A 91 -6.65 11.34 3.26
CA ILE A 91 -7.35 10.11 3.65
C ILE A 91 -7.29 9.97 5.16
N VAL A 92 -8.46 9.81 5.79
CA VAL A 92 -8.62 9.58 7.22
C VAL A 92 -9.59 8.42 7.42
N ALA A 93 -9.28 7.49 8.29
CA ALA A 93 -10.14 6.36 8.58
C ALA A 93 -10.52 6.29 10.07
N GLU A 94 -11.54 5.52 10.38
CA GLU A 94 -12.00 5.27 11.76
C GLU A 94 -10.97 4.55 12.64
N ALA A 95 -10.05 3.83 12.02
CA ALA A 95 -8.96 3.09 12.65
C ALA A 95 -7.69 3.16 11.78
N PRO A 96 -6.50 2.90 12.35
CA PRO A 96 -5.28 2.85 11.57
C PRO A 96 -5.39 1.87 10.40
N PHE A 97 -4.83 2.26 9.27
CA PHE A 97 -4.88 1.54 8.00
C PHE A 97 -3.50 1.38 7.39
N SER A 98 -3.40 0.73 6.25
CA SER A 98 -2.18 0.65 5.44
C SER A 98 -2.34 1.45 4.15
N ALA A 99 -1.25 2.02 3.64
CA ALA A 99 -1.26 2.71 2.36
C ALA A 99 0.09 2.61 1.64
N SER A 100 0.04 2.71 0.32
CA SER A 100 1.21 2.85 -0.55
C SER A 100 0.85 3.71 -1.76
N ALA A 101 1.80 4.49 -2.25
CA ALA A 101 1.68 5.23 -3.50
C ALA A 101 2.90 4.96 -4.38
N LEU A 102 2.68 4.47 -5.59
CA LEU A 102 3.73 4.07 -6.52
C LEU A 102 3.42 4.53 -7.95
N HIS A 103 4.45 4.76 -8.75
CA HIS A 103 4.33 4.89 -10.21
C HIS A 103 4.29 3.54 -10.93
N TYR A 104 3.77 2.52 -10.26
CA TYR A 104 3.62 1.16 -10.77
C TYR A 104 2.22 0.65 -10.42
N THR A 105 1.62 -0.11 -11.30
CA THR A 105 0.39 -0.83 -10.98
C THR A 105 0.73 -2.17 -10.30
N ILE A 106 -0.23 -2.72 -9.57
CA ILE A 106 -0.05 -4.05 -8.96
C ILE A 106 0.23 -5.09 -10.05
N GLU A 107 -0.47 -4.99 -11.17
CA GLU A 107 -0.35 -5.91 -12.31
C GLU A 107 1.00 -5.79 -13.01
N SER A 108 1.62 -4.60 -13.02
CA SER A 108 2.96 -4.43 -13.59
C SER A 108 4.05 -5.02 -12.72
N LEU A 109 3.85 -5.05 -11.40
CA LEU A 109 4.77 -5.65 -10.44
C LEU A 109 4.55 -7.16 -10.27
N ASP A 110 3.32 -7.62 -10.43
CA ASP A 110 2.95 -9.04 -10.37
C ASP A 110 2.12 -9.42 -11.61
N ASP A 111 2.78 -9.96 -12.62
CA ASP A 111 2.20 -10.37 -13.90
C ASP A 111 1.48 -11.73 -13.87
N GLY A 112 1.19 -12.25 -12.67
CA GLY A 112 0.36 -13.43 -12.46
C GLY A 112 1.10 -14.76 -12.50
N MET A 113 0.38 -15.81 -12.94
CA MET A 113 0.86 -17.20 -12.85
C MET A 113 2.05 -17.50 -13.79
N ASN A 114 2.08 -16.88 -14.95
CA ASN A 114 3.12 -17.06 -15.97
C ASN A 114 4.15 -15.93 -15.90
N LYS A 115 4.78 -15.81 -14.73
CA LYS A 115 5.73 -14.72 -14.44
C LYS A 115 6.97 -14.82 -15.32
N ASP A 116 7.27 -13.75 -16.04
CA ASP A 116 8.57 -13.58 -16.67
C ASP A 116 9.65 -13.40 -15.60
N GLN A 117 10.86 -13.91 -15.90
CA GLN A 117 12.02 -13.70 -15.03
C GLN A 117 12.65 -12.33 -15.38
N ARG A 118 12.10 -11.25 -14.80
CA ARG A 118 12.59 -9.90 -15.02
C ARG A 118 13.05 -9.26 -13.70
N HIS A 119 13.93 -8.29 -13.80
CA HIS A 119 14.36 -7.45 -12.69
C HIS A 119 13.47 -6.22 -12.54
N SER A 120 13.51 -5.57 -11.38
CA SER A 120 12.73 -4.37 -11.12
C SER A 120 13.02 -3.23 -12.10
N SER A 121 14.26 -3.11 -12.58
CA SER A 121 14.65 -2.11 -13.61
C SER A 121 14.05 -2.36 -14.99
N GLU A 122 13.49 -3.54 -15.24
CA GLU A 122 12.85 -3.90 -16.50
C GLU A 122 11.33 -3.65 -16.48
N VAL A 123 10.79 -3.29 -15.31
CA VAL A 123 9.37 -2.91 -15.16
C VAL A 123 9.24 -1.44 -15.48
N PRO A 124 8.51 -1.05 -16.55
CA PRO A 124 8.34 0.35 -16.87
C PRO A 124 7.43 1.03 -15.84
N GLU A 125 7.77 2.27 -15.49
CA GLU A 125 6.86 3.12 -14.74
C GLU A 125 5.58 3.37 -15.54
N ALA A 126 4.46 3.43 -14.83
CA ALA A 126 3.20 3.88 -15.39
C ALA A 126 3.11 5.41 -15.36
N ASP A 127 2.40 6.00 -16.34
CA ASP A 127 2.12 7.43 -16.36
C ASP A 127 0.97 7.81 -15.41
N LEU A 128 1.08 7.36 -14.17
CA LEU A 128 0.11 7.58 -13.10
C LEU A 128 0.75 7.40 -11.73
N THR A 129 0.04 7.85 -10.69
CA THR A 129 0.27 7.46 -9.31
C THR A 129 -0.82 6.48 -8.89
N ASN A 130 -0.42 5.27 -8.50
CA ASN A 130 -1.30 4.23 -7.99
C ASN A 130 -1.29 4.26 -6.47
N LEU A 131 -2.40 4.70 -5.87
CA LEU A 131 -2.58 4.79 -4.42
C LEU A 131 -3.42 3.61 -3.93
N CYS A 132 -2.85 2.79 -3.05
CA CYS A 132 -3.57 1.75 -2.33
C CYS A 132 -3.92 2.22 -0.92
N ILE A 133 -5.16 1.97 -0.51
CA ILE A 133 -5.70 2.32 0.82
C ILE A 133 -6.33 1.06 1.37
N ASP A 134 -5.69 0.38 2.32
CA ASP A 134 -6.10 -0.93 2.79
C ASP A 134 -6.48 -0.91 4.27
N LYS A 135 -7.66 -1.44 4.59
CA LYS A 135 -7.99 -1.78 5.98
C LYS A 135 -6.99 -2.77 6.55
N ALA A 136 -6.65 -3.77 5.75
CA ALA A 136 -5.72 -4.82 6.14
C ALA A 136 -5.05 -5.43 4.90
N GLN A 137 -3.81 -5.82 5.09
CA GLN A 137 -3.01 -6.58 4.14
C GLN A 137 -2.39 -7.77 4.85
N MET A 138 -2.32 -8.90 4.17
CA MET A 138 -1.60 -10.08 4.64
C MET A 138 -0.11 -9.75 4.80
N GLY A 139 0.55 -10.30 5.81
CA GLY A 139 1.99 -10.24 5.92
C GLY A 139 2.69 -10.87 4.72
N LEU A 140 3.92 -10.50 4.46
CA LEU A 140 4.69 -11.01 3.32
C LEU A 140 5.38 -12.35 3.58
N GLY A 141 5.52 -12.75 4.87
CA GLY A 141 6.23 -13.96 5.27
C GLY A 141 7.73 -13.78 5.15
N CYS A 142 8.30 -14.08 4.00
CA CYS A 142 9.71 -13.86 3.67
C CYS A 142 10.72 -14.60 4.56
N VAL A 143 10.32 -15.69 5.22
CA VAL A 143 11.24 -16.52 6.01
C VAL A 143 12.16 -17.36 5.12
N ASN A 144 11.75 -17.60 3.88
CA ASN A 144 12.56 -18.23 2.83
C ASN A 144 12.00 -17.93 1.45
N SER A 145 12.75 -18.31 0.40
CA SER A 145 12.35 -18.14 -1.02
C SER A 145 11.50 -19.30 -1.57
N TRP A 146 11.09 -20.22 -0.75
CA TRP A 146 10.45 -21.48 -1.16
C TRP A 146 8.94 -21.49 -0.91
N GLY A 147 8.32 -20.33 -0.80
CA GLY A 147 6.87 -20.22 -0.67
C GLY A 147 6.36 -20.37 0.76
N ALA A 148 7.17 -20.14 1.78
CA ALA A 148 6.68 -20.06 3.15
C ALA A 148 5.66 -18.90 3.27
N ILE A 149 4.49 -19.24 3.79
CA ILE A 149 3.43 -18.27 4.08
C ILE A 149 3.70 -17.56 5.42
N PRO A 150 3.11 -16.39 5.65
CA PRO A 150 3.20 -15.71 6.94
C PRO A 150 2.68 -16.55 8.11
N LEU A 151 3.09 -16.20 9.31
CA LEU A 151 2.52 -16.79 10.52
C LEU A 151 0.99 -16.55 10.57
N PRO A 152 0.21 -17.43 11.21
CA PRO A 152 -1.25 -17.35 11.20
C PRO A 152 -1.84 -16.00 11.62
N GLN A 153 -1.22 -15.29 12.56
CA GLN A 153 -1.68 -13.97 13.01
C GLN A 153 -1.52 -12.87 11.96
N TYR A 154 -0.70 -13.08 10.94
CA TYR A 154 -0.48 -12.13 9.83
C TYR A 154 -1.20 -12.53 8.54
N MET A 155 -1.94 -13.63 8.58
CA MET A 155 -2.79 -14.04 7.47
C MET A 155 -4.06 -13.20 7.44
N LEU A 156 -4.57 -12.93 6.25
CA LEU A 156 -5.85 -12.25 6.06
C LEU A 156 -6.93 -13.29 5.69
N PRO A 157 -7.70 -13.80 6.68
CA PRO A 157 -8.68 -14.86 6.41
C PRO A 157 -9.83 -14.36 5.54
N TYR A 158 -10.43 -15.23 4.76
CA TYR A 158 -11.65 -14.97 4.00
C TYR A 158 -12.85 -14.91 4.96
N LYS A 159 -13.25 -13.69 5.34
CA LYS A 159 -14.38 -13.40 6.24
C LYS A 159 -15.03 -12.06 5.86
N ASN A 160 -16.11 -11.70 6.54
CA ASN A 160 -16.71 -10.38 6.35
C ASN A 160 -15.75 -9.26 6.80
N TYR A 161 -15.62 -8.24 5.98
CA TYR A 161 -14.87 -7.02 6.29
C TYR A 161 -15.72 -5.78 6.02
N GLU A 162 -15.47 -4.75 6.81
CA GLU A 162 -16.02 -3.42 6.59
C GLU A 162 -14.90 -2.40 6.81
N PHE A 163 -14.81 -1.39 5.95
CA PHE A 163 -13.81 -0.34 6.02
C PHE A 163 -14.45 1.01 5.70
N THR A 164 -14.39 1.92 6.65
CA THR A 164 -14.89 3.28 6.53
C THR A 164 -13.73 4.26 6.55
N PHE A 165 -13.63 5.09 5.54
CA PHE A 165 -12.66 6.17 5.45
C PHE A 165 -13.26 7.36 4.72
N MET A 166 -12.66 8.54 4.90
CA MET A 166 -13.01 9.77 4.23
C MET A 166 -11.90 10.18 3.27
N LEU A 167 -12.30 10.71 2.11
CA LEU A 167 -11.45 11.42 1.18
C LEU A 167 -11.80 12.91 1.30
N LEU A 168 -10.87 13.69 1.80
CA LEU A 168 -11.03 15.13 2.03
C LEU A 168 -10.18 15.89 1.00
N PRO A 169 -10.76 16.84 0.24
CA PRO A 169 -9.96 17.65 -0.67
C PRO A 169 -8.98 18.53 0.12
N VAL A 170 -7.76 18.65 -0.38
CA VAL A 170 -6.72 19.55 0.11
C VAL A 170 -6.48 20.61 -0.96
N GLU A 171 -6.85 21.86 -0.69
CA GLU A 171 -6.68 22.97 -1.64
C GLU A 171 -5.28 23.59 -1.55
N HIS A 172 -4.75 23.73 -0.34
CA HIS A 172 -3.39 24.27 -0.09
C HIS A 172 -2.80 23.63 1.14
N ALA A 173 -1.99 22.57 0.97
CA ALA A 173 -1.30 21.96 2.09
C ALA A 173 -0.17 22.88 2.60
N VAL A 174 -0.14 23.15 3.91
CA VAL A 174 0.99 23.81 4.55
C VAL A 174 2.20 22.89 4.46
N THR A 175 3.39 23.46 4.20
CA THR A 175 4.64 22.69 4.20
C THR A 175 4.94 22.23 5.63
N LEU A 176 5.17 20.95 5.80
CA LEU A 176 5.71 20.40 7.04
C LEU A 176 7.21 20.74 7.06
N GLU A 177 7.65 21.50 8.06
CA GLU A 177 9.07 21.81 8.33
C GLU A 177 9.70 20.70 9.17
#